data_b97e25255c11ac96e4fd9024a7e6347a
#
_entry.id   b97e25255c11ac96e4fd9024a7e6347a
#
_cell.length_a   1.000
_cell.length_b   1.000
_cell.length_c   1.000
_cell.angle_alpha   90.00
_cell.angle_beta   90.00
_cell.angle_gamma   90.00
#
_symmetry.space_group_name_H-M   'P 1'
#
loop_
_entity.id
_entity.type
_entity.pdbx_description
1 polymer ?
#
loop_
_entity_poly.entity_id
_entity_poly.type
_entity_poly.pdbx_seq_one_letter_code
_entity_poly.pdbx_strand_id
1 'polypeptide(L)'
;EGDIQIAKLERHADVLYRRYLAREYGKRKQMVSGIHFNFEYGLDLIRQLHLACEEEVSMEDFKTRLYMKIARNFLRYRWLLTYLFGASPLSEARYFDEEPVRSIRTSHYGYVNKPDVQVSYETLSRYSEDLAENVALGRLSEEKEFYAPIRMRGGKKVADLFHTGIRYVELRNIDLNPFDRVGIDAAEIEFIHLFMLYLLWTDEKLPADEWVAEGNRISDAVSLEHPAKTTAYLTEGQAIFAEMLQMVDELEIEGADLLKKYQAWLDYPEETLAARILALDEANGQAAVATELGRKFYEQAWAYPYQLAGFQEMELSTQNLLFDAIQKGIETEVLDRQDQFVKLQHDEHQEFVKNGNMTSKDSYIAPLLMANKTVTKIVLARAGFRVPDGETFGLMDDAKKAYPRFAQKAFVIKPKSTNYGLGITIFKGETSITDFNAGLAMAFAEDDEIIIEEFLPGTEYRFFVIDHQVKAVLLRIPANVIGDGERS
;
A
#
# COMPACT_ATOMS: atom_id res chain seq x y z
N GLU A 1 11.39 -31.20 5.17
CA GLU A 1 12.37 -30.14 4.79
C GLU A 1 13.02 -30.39 3.41
N GLY A 2 12.98 -31.60 2.88
CA GLY A 2 13.61 -31.93 1.56
C GLY A 2 13.14 -31.08 0.39
N ASP A 3 11.85 -30.70 0.38
CA ASP A 3 11.22 -29.98 -0.73
C ASP A 3 11.40 -28.45 -0.64
N ILE A 4 11.87 -27.93 0.50
CA ILE A 4 12.14 -26.49 0.64
C ILE A 4 13.43 -26.15 -0.08
N GLN A 5 13.31 -25.35 -1.14
CA GLN A 5 14.44 -24.92 -1.96
C GLN A 5 14.92 -23.53 -1.56
N ILE A 6 16.25 -23.35 -1.60
CA ILE A 6 16.86 -22.03 -1.37
C ILE A 6 16.64 -21.18 -2.62
N ALA A 7 16.23 -19.92 -2.42
CA ALA A 7 15.99 -18.97 -3.50
C ALA A 7 17.24 -18.81 -4.40
N LYS A 8 17.01 -18.69 -5.70
CA LYS A 8 18.06 -18.36 -6.68
C LYS A 8 18.30 -16.85 -6.60
N LEU A 9 19.37 -16.44 -5.92
CA LEU A 9 19.76 -15.05 -5.74
C LEU A 9 20.85 -14.70 -6.75
N GLU A 10 20.91 -13.42 -7.16
CA GLU A 10 21.88 -12.94 -8.15
C GLU A 10 23.34 -13.09 -7.67
N ARG A 11 23.58 -12.73 -6.38
CA ARG A 11 24.93 -12.79 -5.82
C ARG A 11 25.16 -14.14 -5.15
N HIS A 12 26.23 -14.80 -5.57
CA HIS A 12 26.62 -16.11 -5.02
C HIS A 12 26.83 -16.08 -3.49
N ALA A 13 27.37 -14.99 -2.94
CA ALA A 13 27.55 -14.82 -1.51
C ALA A 13 26.21 -14.89 -0.73
N ASP A 14 25.13 -14.33 -1.28
CA ASP A 14 23.81 -14.39 -0.67
C ASP A 14 23.25 -15.84 -0.71
N VAL A 15 23.51 -16.60 -1.76
CA VAL A 15 23.16 -18.03 -1.83
C VAL A 15 23.90 -18.83 -0.77
N LEU A 16 25.21 -18.58 -0.59
CA LEU A 16 26.01 -19.24 0.45
C LEU A 16 25.50 -18.89 1.84
N TYR A 17 25.18 -17.63 2.09
CA TYR A 17 24.59 -17.19 3.35
C TYR A 17 23.26 -17.88 3.63
N ARG A 18 22.35 -17.98 2.67
CA ARG A 18 21.10 -18.73 2.83
C ARG A 18 21.31 -20.21 3.10
N ARG A 19 22.30 -20.84 2.49
CA ARG A 19 22.70 -22.23 2.78
C ARG A 19 23.22 -22.37 4.20
N TYR A 20 24.02 -21.42 4.65
CA TYR A 20 24.50 -21.37 6.03
C TYR A 20 23.33 -21.31 7.02
N LEU A 21 22.40 -20.35 6.84
CA LEU A 21 21.23 -20.23 7.71
C LEU A 21 20.36 -21.49 7.70
N ALA A 22 20.19 -22.13 6.54
CA ALA A 22 19.45 -23.39 6.41
C ALA A 22 20.08 -24.54 7.21
N ARG A 23 21.41 -24.57 7.31
CA ARG A 23 22.15 -25.58 8.09
C ARG A 23 22.06 -25.27 9.59
N GLU A 24 22.24 -24.01 10.00
CA GLU A 24 22.30 -23.61 11.41
C GLU A 24 20.95 -23.60 12.10
N TYR A 25 19.91 -23.13 11.40
CA TYR A 25 18.58 -22.88 11.97
C TYR A 25 17.48 -23.79 11.41
N GLY A 26 17.78 -24.52 10.32
CA GLY A 26 16.79 -25.29 9.57
C GLY A 26 16.05 -24.45 8.52
N LYS A 27 15.58 -25.13 7.47
CA LYS A 27 14.88 -24.47 6.35
C LYS A 27 13.48 -24.00 6.75
N ARG A 28 12.74 -24.76 7.56
CA ARG A 28 11.37 -24.42 8.01
C ARG A 28 11.30 -23.09 8.71
N LYS A 29 12.19 -22.84 9.67
CA LYS A 29 12.20 -21.59 10.46
C LYS A 29 12.32 -20.35 9.59
N GLN A 30 12.97 -20.45 8.43
CA GLN A 30 13.12 -19.35 7.49
C GLN A 30 11.89 -19.14 6.61
N MET A 31 10.95 -20.08 6.55
CA MET A 31 9.71 -19.97 5.78
C MET A 31 8.62 -19.21 6.53
N VAL A 32 8.72 -19.11 7.85
CA VAL A 32 7.74 -18.38 8.67
C VAL A 32 7.95 -16.89 8.49
N SER A 33 7.17 -16.30 7.61
CA SER A 33 7.26 -14.88 7.22
C SER A 33 6.41 -13.98 8.10
N GLY A 34 6.68 -12.70 8.05
CA GLY A 34 5.91 -11.65 8.69
C GLY A 34 6.16 -10.31 8.02
N ILE A 35 5.59 -9.26 8.59
CA ILE A 35 5.72 -7.89 8.09
C ILE A 35 6.90 -7.22 8.76
N HIS A 36 7.68 -6.47 7.99
CA HIS A 36 8.61 -5.48 8.48
C HIS A 36 7.94 -4.11 8.41
N PHE A 37 7.74 -3.49 9.56
CA PHE A 37 7.09 -2.21 9.68
C PHE A 37 8.12 -1.15 10.05
N ASN A 38 8.36 -0.18 9.16
CA ASN A 38 9.30 0.91 9.40
C ASN A 38 8.55 2.08 10.05
N PHE A 39 9.11 2.60 11.14
CA PHE A 39 8.51 3.69 11.91
C PHE A 39 9.54 4.77 12.23
N GLU A 40 9.19 6.02 11.96
CA GLU A 40 9.98 7.21 12.30
C GLU A 40 9.09 8.25 12.99
N TYR A 41 9.60 8.86 14.08
CA TYR A 41 8.93 10.00 14.69
C TYR A 41 9.20 11.26 13.90
N GLY A 42 8.19 12.12 13.73
CA GLY A 42 8.33 13.40 13.06
C GLY A 42 9.43 14.26 13.69
N LEU A 43 10.23 14.94 12.85
CA LEU A 43 11.34 15.76 13.32
C LEU A 43 10.89 16.88 14.26
N ASP A 44 9.71 17.43 14.07
CA ASP A 44 9.18 18.51 14.92
C ASP A 44 8.85 17.99 16.32
N LEU A 45 8.27 16.78 16.44
CA LEU A 45 8.07 16.15 17.72
C LEU A 45 9.42 15.93 18.45
N ILE A 46 10.42 15.39 17.75
CA ILE A 46 11.75 15.16 18.34
C ILE A 46 12.38 16.48 18.78
N ARG A 47 12.25 17.56 17.99
CA ARG A 47 12.76 18.90 18.34
C ARG A 47 12.09 19.46 19.58
N GLN A 48 10.75 19.33 19.67
CA GLN A 48 10.00 19.80 20.84
C GLN A 48 10.39 19.03 22.12
N LEU A 49 10.53 17.70 22.02
CA LEU A 49 11.01 16.88 23.14
C LEU A 49 12.44 17.22 23.56
N HIS A 50 13.34 17.48 22.59
CA HIS A 50 14.70 17.90 22.88
C HIS A 50 14.75 19.27 23.58
N LEU A 51 13.93 20.23 23.14
CA LEU A 51 13.81 21.54 23.78
C LEU A 51 13.25 21.48 25.20
N ALA A 52 12.41 20.49 25.47
CA ALA A 52 11.85 20.24 26.81
C ALA A 52 12.82 19.43 27.72
N CYS A 53 13.88 18.86 27.16
CA CYS A 53 14.90 18.13 27.93
C CYS A 53 15.72 19.11 28.75
N GLU A 54 15.84 18.83 30.07
CA GLU A 54 16.63 19.66 30.99
C GLU A 54 18.14 19.46 30.85
N GLU A 55 18.58 18.39 30.16
CA GLU A 55 19.98 18.06 29.96
C GLU A 55 20.55 18.78 28.73
N GLU A 56 21.76 19.31 28.85
CA GLU A 56 22.54 19.84 27.72
C GLU A 56 23.12 18.69 26.89
N VAL A 57 22.33 18.13 25.98
CA VAL A 57 22.74 17.07 25.04
C VAL A 57 22.57 17.52 23.60
N SER A 58 23.39 17.00 22.69
CA SER A 58 23.20 17.26 21.27
C SER A 58 21.89 16.64 20.77
N MET A 59 21.31 17.21 19.72
CA MET A 59 20.10 16.65 19.08
C MET A 59 20.31 15.20 18.64
N GLU A 60 21.50 14.87 18.15
CA GLU A 60 21.85 13.52 17.69
C GLU A 60 21.94 12.53 18.84
N ASP A 61 22.56 12.91 19.95
CA ASP A 61 22.62 12.08 21.16
C ASP A 61 21.24 11.91 21.78
N PHE A 62 20.46 12.99 21.84
CA PHE A 62 19.06 12.94 22.30
C PHE A 62 18.24 11.96 21.46
N LYS A 63 18.27 12.10 20.12
CA LYS A 63 17.58 11.20 19.20
C LYS A 63 18.04 9.76 19.37
N THR A 64 19.32 9.51 19.54
CA THR A 64 19.88 8.17 19.77
C THR A 64 19.34 7.56 21.06
N ARG A 65 19.40 8.30 22.19
CA ARG A 65 18.86 7.86 23.49
C ARG A 65 17.36 7.58 23.39
N LEU A 66 16.60 8.44 22.70
CA LEU A 66 15.18 8.27 22.48
C LEU A 66 14.87 6.94 21.77
N TYR A 67 15.53 6.67 20.65
CA TYR A 67 15.31 5.42 19.91
C TYR A 67 15.79 4.17 20.66
N MET A 68 16.80 4.27 21.51
CA MET A 68 17.21 3.17 22.38
C MET A 68 16.15 2.92 23.46
N LYS A 69 15.56 3.97 24.09
CA LYS A 69 14.41 3.82 25.00
C LYS A 69 13.24 3.13 24.28
N ILE A 70 12.90 3.60 23.08
CA ILE A 70 11.83 3.00 22.26
C ILE A 70 12.10 1.52 21.97
N ALA A 71 13.33 1.15 21.62
CA ALA A 71 13.69 -0.24 21.36
C ALA A 71 13.50 -1.12 22.61
N ARG A 72 13.90 -0.65 23.79
CA ARG A 72 13.71 -1.37 25.05
C ARG A 72 12.23 -1.49 25.41
N ASN A 73 11.47 -0.40 25.33
CA ASN A 73 10.03 -0.42 25.58
C ASN A 73 9.28 -1.30 24.57
N PHE A 74 9.67 -1.29 23.29
CA PHE A 74 9.13 -2.21 22.31
C PHE A 74 9.40 -3.67 22.70
N LEU A 75 10.62 -4.01 23.05
CA LEU A 75 10.99 -5.36 23.48
C LEU A 75 10.22 -5.80 24.72
N ARG A 76 9.91 -4.87 25.63
CA ARG A 76 9.14 -5.14 26.84
C ARG A 76 7.64 -5.36 26.57
N TYR A 77 7.05 -4.55 25.71
CA TYR A 77 5.59 -4.52 25.55
C TYR A 77 5.09 -5.18 24.25
N ARG A 78 5.97 -5.64 23.34
CA ARG A 78 5.57 -6.25 22.07
C ARG A 78 4.68 -7.48 22.19
N TRP A 79 4.62 -8.09 23.38
CA TRP A 79 3.71 -9.21 23.66
C TRP A 79 2.25 -8.85 23.39
N LEU A 80 1.87 -7.56 23.58
CA LEU A 80 0.53 -7.09 23.29
C LEU A 80 0.20 -7.18 21.79
N LEU A 81 1.18 -6.83 20.93
CA LEU A 81 1.02 -7.01 19.48
C LEU A 81 0.88 -8.49 19.11
N THR A 82 1.65 -9.37 19.76
CA THR A 82 1.53 -10.82 19.55
C THR A 82 0.18 -11.35 20.02
N TYR A 83 -0.33 -10.86 21.16
CA TYR A 83 -1.66 -11.23 21.64
C TYR A 83 -2.76 -10.85 20.64
N LEU A 84 -2.77 -9.62 20.17
CA LEU A 84 -3.80 -9.08 19.28
C LEU A 84 -3.68 -9.62 17.85
N PHE A 85 -2.46 -9.62 17.31
CA PHE A 85 -2.18 -9.78 15.89
C PHE A 85 -1.32 -11.00 15.56
N GLY A 86 -1.04 -11.88 16.52
CA GLY A 86 -0.46 -13.19 16.23
C GLY A 86 -1.37 -13.95 15.28
N ALA A 87 -0.81 -14.48 14.18
CA ALA A 87 -1.57 -15.08 13.09
C ALA A 87 -0.90 -16.35 12.53
N SER A 88 -0.10 -17.03 13.34
CA SER A 88 0.52 -18.32 12.99
C SER A 88 0.22 -19.38 14.06
N PRO A 89 -1.09 -19.75 14.25
CA PRO A 89 -1.50 -20.61 15.35
C PRO A 89 -1.17 -22.08 15.15
N LEU A 90 -1.05 -22.52 13.89
CA LEU A 90 -0.90 -23.92 13.50
C LEU A 90 0.12 -24.07 12.39
N SER A 91 0.69 -25.27 12.26
CA SER A 91 1.46 -25.69 11.10
C SER A 91 0.89 -26.97 10.47
N GLU A 92 1.06 -27.14 9.14
CA GLU A 92 0.49 -28.30 8.43
C GLU A 92 0.92 -29.67 8.97
N ALA A 93 2.14 -29.77 9.47
CA ALA A 93 2.73 -31.05 9.92
C ALA A 93 2.99 -31.09 11.41
N ARG A 94 2.28 -30.29 12.20
CA ARG A 94 2.57 -30.01 13.59
C ARG A 94 4.07 -29.78 13.81
N TYR A 95 4.42 -28.55 14.05
CA TYR A 95 5.82 -28.12 14.22
C TYR A 95 6.35 -28.55 15.58
N PHE A 96 5.44 -28.61 16.57
CA PHE A 96 5.64 -29.04 17.95
C PHE A 96 4.31 -29.46 18.57
N ASP A 97 4.36 -30.10 19.74
CA ASP A 97 3.19 -30.75 20.33
C ASP A 97 2.18 -29.79 20.99
N GLU A 98 2.61 -28.59 21.36
CA GLU A 98 1.79 -27.59 22.06
C GLU A 98 0.87 -26.77 21.15
N GLU A 99 0.86 -26.99 19.81
CA GLU A 99 -0.09 -26.35 18.92
C GLU A 99 -1.54 -26.71 19.30
N PRO A 100 -2.51 -25.78 19.22
CA PRO A 100 -2.43 -24.42 18.65
C PRO A 100 -1.90 -23.37 19.63
N VAL A 101 -1.21 -22.37 19.09
CA VAL A 101 -0.60 -21.24 19.80
C VAL A 101 -1.00 -19.91 19.18
N ARG A 102 -0.68 -18.75 19.79
CA ARG A 102 -0.99 -17.45 19.16
C ARG A 102 -0.08 -17.16 17.98
N SER A 103 1.22 -17.41 18.11
CA SER A 103 2.19 -17.17 17.06
C SER A 103 3.40 -18.09 17.16
N ILE A 104 3.49 -19.05 16.26
CA ILE A 104 4.69 -19.87 16.08
C ILE A 104 5.88 -18.97 15.74
N ARG A 105 5.66 -17.96 14.91
CA ARG A 105 6.71 -17.08 14.38
C ARG A 105 7.41 -16.28 15.47
N THR A 106 6.68 -15.76 16.45
CA THR A 106 7.23 -14.89 17.50
C THR A 106 7.69 -15.65 18.73
N SER A 107 7.42 -16.96 18.83
CA SER A 107 7.88 -17.85 19.90
C SER A 107 9.30 -18.34 19.66
N HIS A 108 9.88 -19.04 20.65
CA HIS A 108 11.19 -19.70 20.51
C HIS A 108 11.21 -20.82 19.47
N TYR A 109 10.06 -21.31 19.01
CA TYR A 109 9.96 -22.24 17.89
C TYR A 109 10.15 -21.58 16.53
N GLY A 110 9.99 -20.24 16.44
CA GLY A 110 10.29 -19.46 15.24
C GLY A 110 11.78 -19.29 14.97
N TYR A 111 12.14 -18.33 14.13
CA TYR A 111 13.52 -17.97 13.89
C TYR A 111 14.04 -17.08 15.03
N VAL A 112 14.85 -17.62 15.91
CA VAL A 112 15.45 -16.93 17.04
C VAL A 112 16.96 -17.14 17.07
N ASN A 113 17.69 -16.22 17.72
CA ASN A 113 19.13 -16.36 17.92
C ASN A 113 19.45 -17.59 18.78
N LYS A 114 20.68 -18.10 18.65
CA LYS A 114 21.20 -19.11 19.56
C LYS A 114 21.25 -18.55 21.00
N PRO A 115 21.08 -19.40 22.04
CA PRO A 115 21.00 -18.92 23.42
C PRO A 115 22.28 -18.20 23.94
N ASP A 116 23.42 -18.45 23.31
CA ASP A 116 24.71 -17.84 23.65
C ASP A 116 24.93 -16.48 22.98
N VAL A 117 24.01 -16.05 22.10
CA VAL A 117 24.02 -14.72 21.47
C VAL A 117 23.26 -13.74 22.35
N GLN A 118 24.00 -12.94 23.11
CA GLN A 118 23.47 -11.91 24.00
C GLN A 118 23.86 -10.53 23.45
N VAL A 119 22.91 -9.60 23.40
CA VAL A 119 23.10 -8.22 22.92
C VAL A 119 22.28 -7.29 23.80
N SER A 120 22.95 -6.35 24.46
CA SER A 120 22.30 -5.34 25.31
C SER A 120 21.70 -4.22 24.48
N TYR A 121 20.59 -3.68 24.96
CA TYR A 121 19.94 -2.48 24.42
C TYR A 121 20.10 -1.27 25.34
N GLU A 122 21.03 -1.30 26.28
CA GLU A 122 21.27 -0.21 27.24
C GLU A 122 21.68 1.07 26.52
N THR A 123 22.70 0.98 25.65
CA THR A 123 23.20 2.08 24.82
C THR A 123 23.52 1.58 23.40
N LEU A 124 23.59 2.51 22.44
CA LEU A 124 24.02 2.16 21.08
C LEU A 124 25.46 1.61 21.05
N SER A 125 26.36 2.14 21.90
CA SER A 125 27.73 1.64 22.03
C SER A 125 27.75 0.18 22.48
N ARG A 126 27.06 -0.12 23.56
CA ARG A 126 27.00 -1.48 24.10
C ARG A 126 26.37 -2.46 23.11
N TYR A 127 25.28 -2.05 22.46
CA TYR A 127 24.63 -2.83 21.41
C TYR A 127 25.60 -3.17 20.25
N SER A 128 26.40 -2.18 19.80
CA SER A 128 27.38 -2.38 18.73
C SER A 128 28.56 -3.26 19.15
N GLU A 129 29.07 -3.06 20.37
CA GLU A 129 30.16 -3.85 20.93
C GLU A 129 29.77 -5.32 21.07
N ASP A 130 28.58 -5.60 21.63
CA ASP A 130 28.08 -6.96 21.80
C ASP A 130 27.89 -7.68 20.46
N LEU A 131 27.39 -6.99 19.43
CA LEU A 131 27.28 -7.55 18.10
C LEU A 131 28.63 -7.89 17.48
N ALA A 132 29.60 -6.97 17.59
CA ALA A 132 30.96 -7.19 17.11
C ALA A 132 31.63 -8.36 17.84
N GLU A 133 31.45 -8.45 19.16
CA GLU A 133 31.97 -9.56 19.98
C GLU A 133 31.36 -10.90 19.56
N ASN A 134 30.03 -10.98 19.36
CA ASN A 134 29.36 -12.21 18.91
C ASN A 134 29.86 -12.67 17.53
N VAL A 135 30.16 -11.73 16.63
CA VAL A 135 30.76 -12.04 15.33
C VAL A 135 32.21 -12.52 15.50
N ALA A 136 33.01 -11.82 16.33
CA ALA A 136 34.40 -12.18 16.56
C ALA A 136 34.56 -13.58 17.22
N LEU A 137 33.64 -13.96 18.10
CA LEU A 137 33.58 -15.26 18.74
C LEU A 137 32.97 -16.37 17.85
N GLY A 138 32.49 -16.03 16.64
CA GLY A 138 31.88 -16.99 15.71
C GLY A 138 30.48 -17.47 16.14
N ARG A 139 29.82 -16.81 17.09
CA ARG A 139 28.43 -17.08 17.46
C ARG A 139 27.48 -16.63 16.37
N LEU A 140 27.82 -15.52 15.69
CA LEU A 140 27.19 -15.00 14.47
C LEU A 140 28.20 -15.05 13.32
N SER A 141 27.74 -15.33 12.10
CA SER A 141 28.58 -15.24 10.90
C SER A 141 28.83 -13.79 10.49
N GLU A 142 27.85 -12.92 10.73
CA GLU A 142 27.88 -11.48 10.44
C GLU A 142 26.73 -10.78 11.22
N GLU A 143 26.83 -9.46 11.42
CA GLU A 143 25.84 -8.67 12.20
C GLU A 143 24.40 -8.85 11.71
N LYS A 144 24.19 -9.01 10.38
CA LYS A 144 22.83 -9.18 9.81
C LYS A 144 22.15 -10.48 10.20
N GLU A 145 22.91 -11.49 10.67
CA GLU A 145 22.37 -12.75 11.19
C GLU A 145 21.61 -12.55 12.49
N PHE A 146 22.03 -11.57 13.31
CA PHE A 146 21.34 -11.27 14.55
C PHE A 146 19.85 -10.97 14.31
N TYR A 147 18.99 -11.83 14.82
CA TYR A 147 17.55 -11.64 14.77
C TYR A 147 17.11 -10.76 15.94
N ALA A 148 16.54 -9.61 15.61
CA ALA A 148 15.96 -8.71 16.60
C ALA A 148 14.50 -8.38 16.19
N PRO A 149 13.55 -8.43 17.15
CA PRO A 149 12.16 -8.00 16.91
C PRO A 149 12.04 -6.53 16.53
N ILE A 150 13.03 -5.72 16.91
CA ILE A 150 13.20 -4.33 16.51
C ILE A 150 14.63 -4.07 16.09
N ARG A 151 14.84 -3.34 15.01
CA ARG A 151 16.18 -2.92 14.53
C ARG A 151 16.23 -1.42 14.37
N MET A 152 17.31 -0.81 14.86
CA MET A 152 17.66 0.57 14.56
C MET A 152 18.23 0.66 13.15
N ARG A 153 17.76 1.66 12.39
CA ARG A 153 18.12 1.88 10.99
C ARG A 153 18.63 3.29 10.75
N GLY A 154 19.63 3.43 9.89
CA GLY A 154 20.27 4.70 9.53
C GLY A 154 21.47 4.50 8.62
N GLY A 155 22.04 3.29 8.60
CA GLY A 155 23.16 2.87 7.77
C GLY A 155 23.06 1.40 7.36
N LYS A 156 24.07 0.90 6.67
CA LYS A 156 24.16 -0.51 6.24
C LYS A 156 24.63 -1.42 7.38
N LYS A 157 25.51 -0.92 8.23
CA LYS A 157 26.06 -1.60 9.43
C LYS A 157 25.67 -0.83 10.68
N VAL A 158 25.71 -1.51 11.84
CA VAL A 158 25.46 -0.86 13.13
C VAL A 158 26.49 0.26 13.40
N ALA A 159 27.74 0.06 13.05
CA ALA A 159 28.78 1.09 13.19
C ALA A 159 28.48 2.37 12.41
N ASP A 160 27.72 2.32 11.32
CA ASP A 160 27.35 3.51 10.55
C ASP A 160 26.45 4.44 11.39
N LEU A 161 25.65 3.89 12.33
CA LEU A 161 24.72 4.65 13.17
C LEU A 161 25.39 5.70 14.04
N PHE A 162 26.67 5.54 14.36
CA PHE A 162 27.45 6.55 15.08
C PHE A 162 27.72 7.81 14.25
N HIS A 163 27.65 7.72 12.93
CA HIS A 163 27.87 8.83 12.01
C HIS A 163 26.59 9.34 11.38
N THR A 164 25.62 8.46 11.12
CA THR A 164 24.37 8.79 10.44
C THR A 164 23.23 9.08 11.40
N GLY A 165 23.39 8.72 12.68
CA GLY A 165 22.32 8.64 13.66
C GLY A 165 21.32 7.52 13.36
N ILE A 166 20.44 7.23 14.32
CA ILE A 166 19.28 6.37 14.10
C ILE A 166 18.21 7.20 13.41
N ARG A 167 17.84 6.81 12.18
CA ARG A 167 16.79 7.50 11.41
C ARG A 167 15.41 6.98 11.76
N TYR A 168 15.23 5.67 11.74
CA TYR A 168 13.98 5.01 12.02
C TYR A 168 14.20 3.65 12.68
N VAL A 169 13.14 3.02 13.15
CA VAL A 169 13.15 1.64 13.63
C VAL A 169 12.36 0.74 12.69
N GLU A 170 12.83 -0.49 12.53
CA GLU A 170 12.17 -1.55 11.78
C GLU A 170 11.60 -2.56 12.77
N LEU A 171 10.27 -2.59 12.90
CA LEU A 171 9.55 -3.58 13.69
C LEU A 171 9.41 -4.87 12.89
N ARG A 172 9.72 -6.02 13.51
CA ARG A 172 9.76 -7.32 12.85
C ARG A 172 8.91 -8.38 13.56
N ASN A 173 8.11 -7.95 14.52
CA ASN A 173 7.29 -8.81 15.39
C ASN A 173 5.83 -8.93 14.91
N ILE A 174 5.53 -8.61 13.65
CA ILE A 174 4.17 -8.59 13.13
C ILE A 174 3.97 -9.77 12.20
N ASP A 175 2.98 -10.63 12.51
CA ASP A 175 2.57 -11.74 11.64
C ASP A 175 1.79 -11.21 10.42
N LEU A 176 1.67 -12.05 9.39
CA LEU A 176 0.83 -11.75 8.24
C LEU A 176 -0.63 -12.00 8.59
N ASN A 177 -1.47 -10.95 8.53
CA ASN A 177 -2.91 -11.06 8.68
C ASN A 177 -3.51 -11.71 7.41
N PRO A 178 -4.01 -12.96 7.46
CA PRO A 178 -4.54 -13.64 6.27
C PRO A 178 -5.90 -13.12 5.84
N PHE A 179 -6.56 -12.29 6.65
CA PHE A 179 -7.86 -11.70 6.32
C PHE A 179 -7.74 -10.43 5.49
N ASP A 180 -6.54 -9.87 5.40
CA ASP A 180 -6.24 -8.73 4.52
C ASP A 180 -5.35 -9.15 3.35
N ARG A 181 -5.63 -8.57 2.16
CA ARG A 181 -4.93 -8.93 0.91
C ARG A 181 -3.46 -8.52 0.87
N VAL A 182 -3.05 -7.54 1.69
CA VAL A 182 -1.65 -7.09 1.82
C VAL A 182 -1.00 -7.60 3.10
N GLY A 183 -1.73 -8.37 3.91
CA GLY A 183 -1.22 -9.01 5.12
C GLY A 183 -1.21 -8.14 6.36
N ILE A 184 -1.76 -6.93 6.30
CA ILE A 184 -1.98 -6.01 7.42
C ILE A 184 -3.12 -5.05 7.05
N ASP A 185 -4.05 -4.80 7.96
CA ASP A 185 -5.15 -3.87 7.72
C ASP A 185 -4.85 -2.45 8.26
N ALA A 186 -5.69 -1.48 7.86
CA ALA A 186 -5.53 -0.09 8.26
C ALA A 186 -5.65 0.11 9.78
N ALA A 187 -6.52 -0.65 10.45
CA ALA A 187 -6.72 -0.53 11.89
C ALA A 187 -5.51 -1.09 12.67
N GLU A 188 -4.87 -2.15 12.16
CA GLU A 188 -3.59 -2.66 12.71
C GLU A 188 -2.49 -1.61 12.59
N ILE A 189 -2.38 -0.94 11.42
CA ILE A 189 -1.39 0.14 11.19
C ILE A 189 -1.62 1.29 12.17
N GLU A 190 -2.86 1.73 12.32
CA GLU A 190 -3.23 2.81 13.25
C GLU A 190 -2.97 2.42 14.71
N PHE A 191 -3.29 1.20 15.10
CA PHE A 191 -2.96 0.70 16.44
C PHE A 191 -1.44 0.68 16.68
N ILE A 192 -0.65 0.22 15.72
CA ILE A 192 0.82 0.24 15.83
C ILE A 192 1.33 1.67 16.00
N HIS A 193 0.77 2.64 15.28
CA HIS A 193 1.11 4.05 15.46
C HIS A 193 0.84 4.54 16.89
N LEU A 194 -0.37 4.32 17.41
CA LEU A 194 -0.71 4.68 18.79
C LEU A 194 0.15 3.94 19.83
N PHE A 195 0.46 2.67 19.57
CA PHE A 195 1.34 1.88 20.42
C PHE A 195 2.78 2.44 20.43
N MET A 196 3.30 2.87 19.28
CA MET A 196 4.62 3.50 19.22
C MET A 196 4.65 4.84 19.97
N LEU A 197 3.56 5.64 19.92
CA LEU A 197 3.44 6.85 20.75
C LEU A 197 3.42 6.50 22.24
N TYR A 198 2.71 5.46 22.62
CA TYR A 198 2.71 4.96 24.01
C TYR A 198 4.12 4.54 24.48
N LEU A 199 4.91 3.88 23.63
CA LEU A 199 6.29 3.51 23.97
C LEU A 199 7.21 4.72 24.20
N LEU A 200 6.91 5.84 23.59
CA LEU A 200 7.56 7.11 23.85
C LEU A 200 7.10 7.72 25.18
N TRP A 201 5.80 7.67 25.43
CA TRP A 201 5.11 8.21 26.63
C TRP A 201 5.54 7.49 27.91
N THR A 202 5.53 6.16 27.91
CA THR A 202 5.77 5.35 29.10
C THR A 202 7.24 5.28 29.50
N ASP A 203 7.50 5.19 30.82
CA ASP A 203 8.84 5.07 31.36
C ASP A 203 9.22 3.61 31.64
N GLU A 204 10.54 3.38 31.69
CA GLU A 204 11.13 2.09 32.09
C GLU A 204 11.06 1.94 33.61
N LYS A 205 10.63 0.78 34.08
CA LYS A 205 10.45 0.50 35.52
C LYS A 205 11.58 -0.34 36.11
N LEU A 206 12.50 -0.85 35.29
CA LEU A 206 13.63 -1.68 35.64
C LEU A 206 14.90 -1.24 34.89
N PRO A 207 16.10 -1.65 35.30
CA PRO A 207 17.30 -1.49 34.49
C PRO A 207 17.13 -2.08 33.08
N ALA A 208 17.81 -1.50 32.08
CA ALA A 208 17.63 -1.77 30.66
C ALA A 208 17.62 -3.28 30.32
N ASP A 209 18.62 -4.02 30.74
CA ASP A 209 18.74 -5.45 30.39
C ASP A 209 17.69 -6.32 31.12
N GLU A 210 17.33 -5.97 32.37
CA GLU A 210 16.25 -6.65 33.10
C GLU A 210 14.90 -6.36 32.45
N TRP A 211 14.65 -5.11 31.98
CA TRP A 211 13.45 -4.69 31.31
C TRP A 211 13.24 -5.46 30.00
N VAL A 212 14.30 -5.61 29.22
CA VAL A 212 14.30 -6.38 27.97
C VAL A 212 14.14 -7.88 28.23
N ALA A 213 14.84 -8.43 29.23
CA ALA A 213 14.75 -9.84 29.58
C ALA A 213 13.34 -10.23 30.03
N GLU A 214 12.68 -9.41 30.85
CA GLU A 214 11.30 -9.62 31.25
C GLU A 214 10.36 -9.59 30.04
N GLY A 215 10.50 -8.60 29.15
CA GLY A 215 9.71 -8.50 27.93
C GLY A 215 9.89 -9.70 27.01
N ASN A 216 11.11 -10.19 26.85
CA ASN A 216 11.39 -11.40 26.07
C ASN A 216 10.66 -12.62 26.63
N ARG A 217 10.71 -12.80 27.97
CA ARG A 217 10.04 -13.90 28.67
C ARG A 217 8.53 -13.83 28.51
N ILE A 218 7.93 -12.64 28.69
CA ILE A 218 6.48 -12.43 28.53
C ILE A 218 6.06 -12.68 27.08
N SER A 219 6.80 -12.12 26.13
CA SER A 219 6.49 -12.27 24.70
C SER A 219 6.50 -13.73 24.25
N ASP A 220 7.48 -14.53 24.70
CA ASP A 220 7.52 -15.96 24.39
C ASP A 220 6.34 -16.69 25.03
N ALA A 221 6.06 -16.44 26.33
CA ALA A 221 4.94 -17.04 27.04
C ALA A 221 3.59 -16.75 26.34
N VAL A 222 3.32 -15.49 25.99
CA VAL A 222 2.08 -15.09 25.28
C VAL A 222 2.02 -15.71 23.88
N SER A 223 3.14 -15.80 23.18
CA SER A 223 3.19 -16.44 21.86
C SER A 223 2.72 -17.88 21.89
N LEU A 224 2.96 -18.60 22.99
CA LEU A 224 2.63 -20.00 23.19
C LEU A 224 1.26 -20.23 23.85
N GLU A 225 0.54 -19.18 24.25
CA GLU A 225 -0.80 -19.34 24.79
C GLU A 225 -1.77 -19.87 23.72
N HIS A 226 -2.75 -20.66 24.18
CA HIS A 226 -3.83 -21.12 23.30
C HIS A 226 -4.68 -19.91 22.82
N PRO A 227 -4.94 -19.75 21.51
CA PRO A 227 -5.61 -18.55 20.95
C PRO A 227 -6.97 -18.22 21.56
N ALA A 228 -7.77 -19.25 21.88
CA ALA A 228 -9.11 -19.07 22.43
C ALA A 228 -9.15 -18.85 23.95
N LYS A 229 -7.99 -18.68 24.59
CA LYS A 229 -7.93 -18.43 26.04
C LYS A 229 -7.49 -17.00 26.33
N THR A 230 -7.99 -16.44 27.41
CA THR A 230 -7.53 -15.18 27.96
C THR A 230 -6.06 -15.29 28.36
N THR A 231 -5.29 -14.22 28.11
CA THR A 231 -3.86 -14.20 28.48
C THR A 231 -3.64 -14.23 30.00
N ALA A 232 -2.54 -14.86 30.42
CA ALA A 232 -2.07 -14.78 31.79
C ALA A 232 -1.69 -13.33 32.21
N TYR A 233 -1.48 -12.45 31.26
CA TYR A 233 -1.10 -11.03 31.47
C TYR A 233 -2.28 -10.05 31.28
N LEU A 234 -3.51 -10.51 31.49
CA LEU A 234 -4.74 -9.73 31.32
C LEU A 234 -4.68 -8.39 32.07
N THR A 235 -4.32 -8.44 33.36
CA THR A 235 -4.26 -7.23 34.21
C THR A 235 -3.25 -6.21 33.69
N GLU A 236 -2.09 -6.66 33.23
CA GLU A 236 -1.10 -5.78 32.63
C GLU A 236 -1.60 -5.22 31.29
N GLY A 237 -2.23 -6.03 30.45
CA GLY A 237 -2.84 -5.58 29.22
C GLY A 237 -3.90 -4.50 29.43
N GLN A 238 -4.78 -4.70 30.40
CA GLN A 238 -5.78 -3.70 30.77
C GLN A 238 -5.13 -2.39 31.28
N ALA A 239 -4.04 -2.48 32.05
CA ALA A 239 -3.30 -1.30 32.50
C ALA A 239 -2.65 -0.55 31.32
N ILE A 240 -2.03 -1.25 30.36
CA ILE A 240 -1.45 -0.66 29.16
C ILE A 240 -2.53 0.09 28.35
N PHE A 241 -3.68 -0.52 28.11
CA PHE A 241 -4.77 0.16 27.41
C PHE A 241 -5.31 1.37 28.17
N ALA A 242 -5.39 1.32 29.51
CA ALA A 242 -5.79 2.47 30.31
C ALA A 242 -4.77 3.62 30.17
N GLU A 243 -3.48 3.33 30.23
CA GLU A 243 -2.41 4.32 29.99
C GLU A 243 -2.45 4.87 28.56
N MET A 244 -2.70 4.03 27.53
CA MET A 244 -2.84 4.47 26.14
C MET A 244 -4.07 5.39 25.96
N LEU A 245 -5.20 5.07 26.57
CA LEU A 245 -6.40 5.91 26.54
C LEU A 245 -6.17 7.26 27.25
N GLN A 246 -5.47 7.26 28.37
CA GLN A 246 -5.05 8.49 29.04
C GLN A 246 -4.13 9.33 28.13
N MET A 247 -3.14 8.72 27.49
CA MET A 247 -2.24 9.40 26.55
C MET A 247 -3.00 10.07 25.40
N VAL A 248 -3.96 9.34 24.78
CA VAL A 248 -4.77 9.87 23.67
C VAL A 248 -5.61 11.06 24.13
N ASP A 249 -6.20 11.00 25.34
CA ASP A 249 -6.99 12.09 25.94
C ASP A 249 -6.11 13.31 26.26
N GLU A 250 -4.96 13.11 26.91
CA GLU A 250 -4.05 14.21 27.29
C GLU A 250 -3.38 14.89 26.08
N LEU A 251 -3.12 14.14 25.00
CA LEU A 251 -2.55 14.67 23.76
C LEU A 251 -3.62 15.21 22.80
N GLU A 252 -4.90 15.07 23.12
CA GLU A 252 -6.05 15.49 22.29
C GLU A 252 -5.95 14.91 20.85
N ILE A 253 -5.53 13.62 20.73
CA ILE A 253 -5.42 12.92 19.43
C ILE A 253 -6.53 11.90 19.25
N GLU A 254 -6.81 11.54 17.98
CA GLU A 254 -7.76 10.49 17.64
C GLU A 254 -7.24 9.10 18.01
N GLY A 255 -8.15 8.11 18.13
CA GLY A 255 -7.79 6.71 18.33
C GLY A 255 -8.46 6.03 19.52
N ALA A 256 -9.17 6.77 20.38
CA ALA A 256 -9.80 6.22 21.59
C ALA A 256 -10.77 5.06 21.30
N ASP A 257 -11.56 5.12 20.22
CA ASP A 257 -12.50 4.06 19.86
C ASP A 257 -11.80 2.81 19.36
N LEU A 258 -10.70 2.97 18.62
CA LEU A 258 -9.84 1.87 18.19
C LEU A 258 -9.18 1.17 19.39
N LEU A 259 -8.68 1.94 20.34
CA LEU A 259 -8.09 1.40 21.58
C LEU A 259 -9.13 0.61 22.39
N LYS A 260 -10.36 1.14 22.56
CA LYS A 260 -11.47 0.42 23.24
C LYS A 260 -11.85 -0.86 22.51
N LYS A 261 -11.86 -0.85 21.18
CA LYS A 261 -12.11 -2.04 20.37
C LYS A 261 -11.07 -3.14 20.67
N TYR A 262 -9.78 -2.83 20.61
CA TYR A 262 -8.74 -3.82 20.87
C TYR A 262 -8.59 -4.16 22.36
N GLN A 263 -8.90 -3.24 23.27
CA GLN A 263 -8.99 -3.54 24.71
C GLN A 263 -10.02 -4.63 24.97
N ALA A 264 -11.18 -4.58 24.32
CA ALA A 264 -12.22 -5.60 24.46
C ALA A 264 -11.74 -7.00 24.03
N TRP A 265 -10.77 -7.10 23.12
CA TRP A 265 -10.19 -8.40 22.72
C TRP A 265 -9.41 -9.09 23.85
N LEU A 266 -9.02 -8.35 24.90
CA LEU A 266 -8.43 -8.97 26.10
C LEU A 266 -9.44 -9.85 26.84
N ASP A 267 -10.71 -9.44 26.87
CA ASP A 267 -11.80 -10.18 27.53
C ASP A 267 -12.48 -11.18 26.55
N TYR A 268 -12.36 -10.92 25.23
CA TYR A 268 -12.93 -11.72 24.14
C TYR A 268 -11.82 -12.23 23.21
N PRO A 269 -11.01 -13.22 23.66
CA PRO A 269 -9.87 -13.73 22.89
C PRO A 269 -10.23 -14.32 21.53
N GLU A 270 -11.49 -14.74 21.34
CA GLU A 270 -12.04 -15.24 20.06
C GLU A 270 -11.99 -14.22 18.93
N GLU A 271 -11.90 -12.92 19.24
CA GLU A 271 -11.79 -11.86 18.26
C GLU A 271 -10.36 -11.68 17.72
N THR A 272 -9.36 -12.23 18.39
CA THR A 272 -7.96 -12.15 17.97
C THR A 272 -7.72 -12.91 16.67
N LEU A 273 -6.71 -12.49 15.88
CA LEU A 273 -6.44 -13.10 14.58
C LEU A 273 -6.17 -14.60 14.70
N ALA A 274 -5.35 -15.01 15.66
CA ALA A 274 -5.02 -16.41 15.87
C ALA A 274 -6.24 -17.27 16.21
N ALA A 275 -7.15 -16.77 17.05
CA ALA A 275 -8.38 -17.47 17.40
C ALA A 275 -9.34 -17.58 16.21
N ARG A 276 -9.48 -16.52 15.43
CA ARG A 276 -10.29 -16.52 14.19
C ARG A 276 -9.75 -17.49 13.14
N ILE A 277 -8.42 -17.57 12.98
CA ILE A 277 -7.78 -18.55 12.09
C ILE A 277 -8.07 -19.97 12.59
N LEU A 278 -7.91 -20.22 13.89
CA LEU A 278 -8.15 -21.52 14.50
C LEU A 278 -9.61 -21.98 14.29
N ALA A 279 -10.58 -21.11 14.51
CA ALA A 279 -12.00 -21.41 14.31
C ALA A 279 -12.32 -21.78 12.85
N LEU A 280 -11.69 -21.14 11.89
CA LEU A 280 -11.84 -21.48 10.47
C LEU A 280 -11.15 -22.80 10.12
N ASP A 281 -10.01 -23.11 10.73
CA ASP A 281 -9.27 -24.33 10.49
C ASP A 281 -10.02 -25.56 11.05
N GLU A 282 -10.59 -25.47 12.24
CA GLU A 282 -11.43 -26.53 12.82
C GLU A 282 -12.64 -26.88 11.94
N ALA A 283 -13.19 -25.88 11.23
CA ALA A 283 -14.33 -26.08 10.34
C ALA A 283 -13.95 -26.66 8.96
N ASN A 284 -12.78 -26.29 8.40
CA ASN A 284 -12.44 -26.50 6.98
C ASN A 284 -11.08 -27.16 6.74
N GLY A 285 -10.20 -27.22 7.74
CA GLY A 285 -8.80 -27.63 7.63
C GLY A 285 -7.89 -26.52 7.09
N GLN A 286 -6.70 -26.38 7.68
CA GLN A 286 -5.77 -25.28 7.49
C GLN A 286 -5.39 -24.99 6.02
N ALA A 287 -5.03 -26.03 5.27
CA ALA A 287 -4.68 -25.89 3.86
C ALA A 287 -5.86 -25.39 3.03
N ALA A 288 -7.10 -25.79 3.36
CA ALA A 288 -8.30 -25.33 2.66
C ALA A 288 -8.58 -23.85 2.94
N VAL A 289 -8.44 -23.38 4.19
CA VAL A 289 -8.62 -21.97 4.57
C VAL A 289 -7.60 -21.09 3.87
N ALA A 290 -6.31 -21.42 3.93
CA ALA A 290 -5.24 -20.65 3.28
C ALA A 290 -5.43 -20.61 1.75
N THR A 291 -5.82 -21.74 1.14
CA THR A 291 -6.07 -21.84 -0.31
C THR A 291 -7.26 -20.98 -0.71
N GLU A 292 -8.35 -21.00 0.05
CA GLU A 292 -9.57 -20.25 -0.27
C GLU A 292 -9.34 -18.73 -0.15
N LEU A 293 -8.70 -18.26 0.92
CA LEU A 293 -8.35 -16.85 1.09
C LEU A 293 -7.40 -16.40 -0.01
N GLY A 294 -6.36 -17.18 -0.29
CA GLY A 294 -5.40 -16.87 -1.36
C GLY A 294 -6.06 -16.85 -2.74
N ARG A 295 -6.98 -17.77 -3.04
CA ARG A 295 -7.76 -17.80 -4.29
C ARG A 295 -8.60 -16.54 -4.42
N LYS A 296 -9.33 -16.16 -3.37
CA LYS A 296 -10.15 -14.95 -3.35
C LYS A 296 -9.33 -13.69 -3.67
N PHE A 297 -8.19 -13.50 -3.02
CA PHE A 297 -7.32 -12.35 -3.26
C PHE A 297 -6.68 -12.38 -4.65
N TYR A 298 -6.28 -13.56 -5.13
CA TYR A 298 -5.78 -13.74 -6.48
C TYR A 298 -6.82 -13.35 -7.54
N GLU A 299 -8.06 -13.86 -7.41
CA GLU A 299 -9.15 -13.51 -8.33
C GLU A 299 -9.46 -12.01 -8.32
N GLN A 300 -9.51 -11.38 -7.15
CA GLN A 300 -9.68 -9.93 -7.03
C GLN A 300 -8.56 -9.13 -7.70
N ALA A 301 -7.31 -9.54 -7.52
CA ALA A 301 -6.16 -8.88 -8.13
C ALA A 301 -6.18 -8.98 -9.66
N TRP A 302 -6.61 -10.12 -10.21
CA TRP A 302 -6.71 -10.31 -11.66
C TRP A 302 -7.96 -9.71 -12.29
N ALA A 303 -9.05 -9.60 -11.53
CA ALA A 303 -10.25 -8.91 -12.02
C ALA A 303 -9.98 -7.41 -12.29
N TYR A 304 -9.09 -6.81 -11.52
CA TYR A 304 -8.78 -5.38 -11.59
C TYR A 304 -7.26 -5.11 -11.50
N PRO A 305 -6.46 -5.61 -12.45
CA PRO A 305 -5.00 -5.69 -12.32
C PRO A 305 -4.26 -4.34 -12.27
N TYR A 306 -4.93 -3.25 -12.64
CA TYR A 306 -4.32 -1.91 -12.70
C TYR A 306 -5.04 -0.89 -11.82
N GLN A 307 -5.96 -1.34 -10.96
CA GLN A 307 -6.71 -0.43 -10.10
C GLN A 307 -6.01 -0.21 -8.75
N LEU A 308 -5.98 1.04 -8.32
CA LEU A 308 -5.49 1.42 -7.01
C LEU A 308 -6.54 1.11 -5.94
N ALA A 309 -6.14 0.36 -4.91
CA ALA A 309 -7.03 -0.01 -3.81
C ALA A 309 -7.58 1.24 -3.09
N GLY A 310 -8.88 1.26 -2.83
CA GLY A 310 -9.57 2.39 -2.22
C GLY A 310 -9.99 3.50 -3.19
N PHE A 311 -9.60 3.39 -4.49
CA PHE A 311 -9.89 4.38 -5.52
C PHE A 311 -10.44 3.76 -6.81
N GLN A 312 -10.96 2.53 -6.74
CA GLN A 312 -11.39 1.76 -7.92
C GLN A 312 -12.53 2.41 -8.71
N GLU A 313 -13.34 3.23 -8.08
CA GLU A 313 -14.43 3.99 -8.70
C GLU A 313 -13.97 5.22 -9.47
N MET A 314 -12.72 5.63 -9.29
CA MET A 314 -12.12 6.76 -10.00
C MET A 314 -11.56 6.34 -11.36
N GLU A 315 -11.44 7.29 -12.29
CA GLU A 315 -10.81 7.01 -13.59
C GLU A 315 -9.36 6.57 -13.43
N LEU A 316 -8.91 5.65 -14.28
CA LEU A 316 -7.56 5.09 -14.22
C LEU A 316 -6.45 6.16 -14.30
N SER A 317 -6.69 7.26 -15.04
CA SER A 317 -5.77 8.40 -15.09
C SER A 317 -5.56 9.05 -13.73
N THR A 318 -6.64 9.26 -12.98
CA THR A 318 -6.60 9.82 -11.62
C THR A 318 -5.96 8.83 -10.63
N GLN A 319 -6.31 7.54 -10.75
CA GLN A 319 -5.68 6.50 -9.91
C GLN A 319 -4.16 6.43 -10.12
N ASN A 320 -3.68 6.52 -11.38
CA ASN A 320 -2.25 6.53 -11.68
C ASN A 320 -1.54 7.75 -11.09
N LEU A 321 -2.17 8.93 -11.16
CA LEU A 321 -1.64 10.14 -10.53
C LEU A 321 -1.53 9.98 -9.01
N LEU A 322 -2.58 9.48 -8.35
CA LEU A 322 -2.60 9.24 -6.91
C LEU A 322 -1.53 8.21 -6.50
N PHE A 323 -1.42 7.12 -7.24
CA PHE A 323 -0.40 6.09 -7.00
C PHE A 323 1.02 6.68 -7.04
N ASP A 324 1.34 7.44 -8.08
CA ASP A 324 2.65 8.06 -8.26
C ASP A 324 2.94 9.14 -7.18
N ALA A 325 1.93 9.93 -6.82
CA ALA A 325 2.01 10.92 -5.76
C ALA A 325 2.28 10.28 -4.39
N ILE A 326 1.52 9.24 -4.03
CA ILE A 326 1.69 8.49 -2.78
C ILE A 326 3.11 7.88 -2.71
N GLN A 327 3.59 7.27 -3.78
CA GLN A 327 4.94 6.71 -3.81
C GLN A 327 6.05 7.75 -3.64
N LYS A 328 5.80 8.98 -4.03
CA LYS A 328 6.74 10.12 -3.87
C LYS A 328 6.60 10.83 -2.52
N GLY A 329 5.73 10.38 -1.65
CA GLY A 329 5.47 11.03 -0.36
C GLY A 329 4.72 12.36 -0.47
N ILE A 330 4.01 12.58 -1.59
CA ILE A 330 3.16 13.74 -1.77
C ILE A 330 1.83 13.47 -1.07
N GLU A 331 1.40 14.36 -0.21
CA GLU A 331 0.09 14.26 0.44
C GLU A 331 -1.02 14.35 -0.61
N THR A 332 -2.01 13.47 -0.49
CA THR A 332 -3.12 13.36 -1.45
C THR A 332 -4.46 13.45 -0.72
N GLU A 333 -5.33 14.31 -1.19
CA GLU A 333 -6.71 14.46 -0.71
C GLU A 333 -7.68 14.35 -1.88
N VAL A 334 -8.64 13.44 -1.79
CA VAL A 334 -9.72 13.33 -2.80
C VAL A 334 -10.86 14.24 -2.37
N LEU A 335 -11.09 15.30 -3.14
CA LEU A 335 -12.12 16.29 -2.88
C LEU A 335 -13.48 15.85 -3.43
N ASP A 336 -13.49 15.26 -4.63
CA ASP A 336 -14.68 14.71 -5.26
C ASP A 336 -14.31 13.49 -6.10
N ARG A 337 -14.84 12.32 -5.72
CA ARG A 337 -14.58 11.05 -6.40
C ARG A 337 -15.29 10.93 -7.74
N GLN A 338 -16.51 11.45 -7.87
CA GLN A 338 -17.29 11.36 -9.09
C GLN A 338 -16.76 12.34 -10.15
N ASP A 339 -16.47 13.56 -9.74
CA ASP A 339 -15.96 14.61 -10.63
C ASP A 339 -14.41 14.61 -10.71
N GLN A 340 -13.74 13.62 -10.11
CA GLN A 340 -12.30 13.35 -10.23
C GLN A 340 -11.41 14.52 -9.75
N PHE A 341 -11.83 15.26 -8.72
CA PHE A 341 -10.99 16.30 -8.13
C PHE A 341 -10.12 15.76 -7.01
N VAL A 342 -8.84 16.06 -7.11
CA VAL A 342 -7.84 15.73 -6.08
C VAL A 342 -7.01 16.97 -5.76
N LYS A 343 -6.57 17.06 -4.51
CA LYS A 343 -5.58 18.02 -4.05
C LYS A 343 -4.29 17.26 -3.75
N LEU A 344 -3.18 17.79 -4.23
CA LEU A 344 -1.84 17.29 -3.95
C LEU A 344 -1.09 18.36 -3.18
N GLN A 345 -0.32 17.95 -2.14
CA GLN A 345 0.50 18.89 -1.37
C GLN A 345 1.89 18.33 -1.13
N HIS A 346 2.89 19.17 -1.37
CA HIS A 346 4.28 18.87 -1.10
C HIS A 346 4.93 20.12 -0.51
N ASP A 347 5.33 20.06 0.73
CA ASP A 347 5.77 21.22 1.50
C ASP A 347 4.73 22.37 1.43
N GLU A 348 5.17 23.58 1.06
CA GLU A 348 4.32 24.76 0.88
C GLU A 348 3.54 24.77 -0.45
N HIS A 349 3.84 23.85 -1.37
CA HIS A 349 3.20 23.82 -2.69
C HIS A 349 1.92 22.98 -2.68
N GLN A 350 0.83 23.59 -3.12
CA GLN A 350 -0.48 22.95 -3.27
C GLN A 350 -0.92 22.97 -4.73
N GLU A 351 -1.43 21.86 -5.23
CA GLU A 351 -1.95 21.72 -6.59
C GLU A 351 -3.33 21.05 -6.59
N PHE A 352 -4.27 21.63 -7.31
CA PHE A 352 -5.58 21.02 -7.57
C PHE A 352 -5.59 20.40 -8.95
N VAL A 353 -5.93 19.13 -9.02
CA VAL A 353 -5.92 18.37 -10.28
C VAL A 353 -7.30 17.80 -10.56
N LYS A 354 -7.79 17.96 -11.79
CA LYS A 354 -9.02 17.32 -12.28
C LYS A 354 -8.68 16.28 -13.33
N ASN A 355 -9.36 15.11 -13.27
CA ASN A 355 -9.22 13.98 -14.21
C ASN A 355 -7.78 13.47 -14.38
N GLY A 356 -6.91 13.70 -13.38
CA GLY A 356 -5.50 13.29 -13.43
C GLY A 356 -4.64 14.02 -14.47
N ASN A 357 -5.14 15.07 -15.11
CA ASN A 357 -4.43 15.75 -16.22
C ASN A 357 -4.66 17.24 -16.35
N MET A 358 -5.63 17.82 -15.64
CA MET A 358 -5.86 19.26 -15.61
C MET A 358 -5.28 19.85 -14.34
N THR A 359 -4.43 20.86 -14.47
CA THR A 359 -3.66 21.47 -13.38
C THR A 359 -3.72 22.98 -13.42
N SER A 360 -3.12 23.67 -12.43
CA SER A 360 -2.99 25.14 -12.43
C SER A 360 -2.16 25.69 -13.60
N LYS A 361 -1.42 24.84 -14.30
CA LYS A 361 -0.64 25.20 -15.49
C LYS A 361 -1.47 25.27 -16.76
N ASP A 362 -2.68 24.73 -16.75
CA ASP A 362 -3.56 24.75 -17.91
C ASP A 362 -4.34 26.07 -18.01
N SER A 363 -4.53 26.55 -19.23
CA SER A 363 -5.37 27.71 -19.47
C SER A 363 -6.85 27.36 -19.27
N TYR A 364 -7.59 28.19 -18.53
CA TYR A 364 -9.03 28.01 -18.32
C TYR A 364 -9.84 27.85 -19.63
N ILE A 365 -9.43 28.53 -20.70
CA ILE A 365 -10.14 28.49 -21.98
C ILE A 365 -9.81 27.21 -22.80
N ALA A 366 -8.66 26.57 -22.58
CA ALA A 366 -8.23 25.44 -23.40
C ALA A 366 -9.19 24.22 -23.29
N PRO A 367 -9.64 23.78 -22.11
CA PRO A 367 -10.63 22.71 -21.98
C PRO A 367 -11.96 23.04 -22.67
N LEU A 368 -12.40 24.29 -22.61
CA LEU A 368 -13.64 24.74 -23.26
C LEU A 368 -13.54 24.71 -24.80
N LEU A 369 -12.38 25.12 -25.34
CA LEU A 369 -12.09 24.98 -26.76
C LEU A 369 -12.06 23.51 -27.18
N MET A 370 -11.43 22.64 -26.40
CA MET A 370 -11.32 21.22 -26.70
C MET A 370 -12.64 20.47 -26.61
N ALA A 371 -13.54 20.87 -25.70
CA ALA A 371 -14.87 20.28 -25.58
C ALA A 371 -15.75 20.53 -26.81
N ASN A 372 -15.54 21.66 -27.51
CA ASN A 372 -16.30 22.03 -28.73
C ASN A 372 -15.54 21.56 -29.97
N LYS A 373 -15.97 20.41 -30.54
CA LYS A 373 -15.33 19.80 -31.74
C LYS A 373 -15.26 20.74 -32.96
N THR A 374 -16.25 21.59 -33.16
CA THR A 374 -16.27 22.57 -34.26
C THR A 374 -15.20 23.65 -34.05
N VAL A 375 -15.14 24.24 -32.85
CA VAL A 375 -14.16 25.27 -32.55
C VAL A 375 -12.73 24.70 -32.56
N THR A 376 -12.54 23.49 -32.04
CA THR A 376 -11.25 22.79 -32.10
C THR A 376 -10.79 22.64 -33.57
N LYS A 377 -11.67 22.21 -34.47
CA LYS A 377 -11.34 22.10 -35.91
C LYS A 377 -10.92 23.44 -36.50
N ILE A 378 -11.66 24.52 -36.22
CA ILE A 378 -11.33 25.87 -36.70
C ILE A 378 -9.95 26.31 -36.21
N VAL A 379 -9.65 26.12 -34.92
CA VAL A 379 -8.38 26.50 -34.34
C VAL A 379 -7.22 25.73 -34.96
N LEU A 380 -7.38 24.39 -35.07
CA LEU A 380 -6.35 23.53 -35.68
C LEU A 380 -6.12 23.81 -37.14
N ALA A 381 -7.19 24.01 -37.91
CA ALA A 381 -7.07 24.37 -39.32
C ALA A 381 -6.35 25.72 -39.53
N ARG A 382 -6.65 26.72 -38.70
CA ARG A 382 -5.92 28.01 -38.71
C ARG A 382 -4.45 27.88 -38.33
N ALA A 383 -4.12 26.88 -37.50
CA ALA A 383 -2.74 26.56 -37.15
C ALA A 383 -2.01 25.70 -38.21
N GLY A 384 -2.65 25.40 -39.33
CA GLY A 384 -2.09 24.65 -40.47
C GLY A 384 -2.22 23.12 -40.36
N PHE A 385 -2.96 22.62 -39.38
CA PHE A 385 -3.24 21.18 -39.29
C PHE A 385 -4.38 20.80 -40.25
N ARG A 386 -4.24 19.64 -40.88
CA ARG A 386 -5.34 19.04 -41.64
C ARG A 386 -6.41 18.55 -40.67
N VAL A 387 -7.66 18.96 -40.93
CA VAL A 387 -8.86 18.53 -40.22
C VAL A 387 -9.86 17.91 -41.17
N PRO A 388 -10.75 16.99 -40.72
CA PRO A 388 -11.80 16.42 -41.57
C PRO A 388 -12.69 17.52 -42.15
N ASP A 389 -13.01 17.45 -43.43
CA ASP A 389 -13.96 18.36 -44.06
C ASP A 389 -15.39 18.00 -43.64
N GLY A 390 -16.21 18.98 -43.31
CA GLY A 390 -17.58 18.71 -42.85
C GLY A 390 -18.33 19.96 -42.37
N GLU A 391 -19.57 19.75 -42.00
CA GLU A 391 -20.52 20.82 -41.60
C GLU A 391 -21.21 20.49 -40.27
N THR A 392 -21.62 21.53 -39.56
CA THR A 392 -22.41 21.46 -38.33
C THR A 392 -23.88 21.80 -38.65
N PHE A 393 -24.82 21.05 -38.09
CA PHE A 393 -26.25 21.21 -38.27
C PHE A 393 -26.93 21.29 -36.89
N GLY A 394 -27.77 22.33 -36.69
CA GLY A 394 -28.63 22.50 -35.51
C GLY A 394 -30.09 22.10 -35.76
N LEU A 395 -30.44 21.77 -37.01
CA LEU A 395 -31.80 21.37 -37.39
C LEU A 395 -31.77 20.07 -38.17
N MET A 396 -32.60 19.11 -37.78
CA MET A 396 -32.74 17.81 -38.43
C MET A 396 -33.06 17.92 -39.93
N ASP A 397 -33.95 18.85 -40.32
CA ASP A 397 -34.37 18.99 -41.70
C ASP A 397 -33.27 19.59 -42.60
N ASP A 398 -32.39 20.41 -42.04
CA ASP A 398 -31.25 20.93 -42.80
C ASP A 398 -30.16 19.86 -42.94
N ALA A 399 -29.95 19.05 -41.90
CA ALA A 399 -29.06 17.89 -41.97
C ALA A 399 -29.53 16.87 -43.03
N LYS A 400 -30.83 16.57 -43.11
CA LYS A 400 -31.40 15.70 -44.15
C LYS A 400 -31.13 16.19 -45.58
N LYS A 401 -31.14 17.49 -45.82
CA LYS A 401 -30.83 18.08 -47.12
C LYS A 401 -29.37 17.85 -47.55
N ALA A 402 -28.50 17.55 -46.62
CA ALA A 402 -27.10 17.26 -46.93
C ALA A 402 -26.89 15.86 -47.52
N TYR A 403 -27.86 14.93 -47.39
CA TYR A 403 -27.75 13.55 -47.87
C TYR A 403 -27.10 13.39 -49.27
N PRO A 404 -27.51 14.13 -50.35
CA PRO A 404 -26.91 13.92 -51.65
C PRO A 404 -25.40 14.16 -51.74
N ARG A 405 -24.86 14.94 -50.81
CA ARG A 405 -23.40 15.23 -50.76
C ARG A 405 -22.59 14.12 -50.13
N PHE A 406 -23.23 13.28 -49.32
CA PHE A 406 -22.57 12.24 -48.56
C PHE A 406 -22.94 10.82 -49.02
N ALA A 407 -24.04 10.61 -49.71
CA ALA A 407 -24.61 9.32 -50.06
C ALA A 407 -23.64 8.32 -50.69
N GLN A 408 -22.65 8.79 -51.45
CA GLN A 408 -21.66 7.97 -52.17
C GLN A 408 -20.26 8.06 -51.58
N LYS A 409 -20.11 8.64 -50.39
CA LYS A 409 -18.82 8.86 -49.74
C LYS A 409 -18.75 8.11 -48.41
N ALA A 410 -17.54 7.94 -47.88
CA ALA A 410 -17.35 7.56 -46.49
C ALA A 410 -17.44 8.81 -45.60
N PHE A 411 -18.28 8.78 -44.58
CA PHE A 411 -18.52 9.92 -43.68
C PHE A 411 -18.88 9.46 -42.28
N VAL A 412 -18.86 10.40 -41.33
CA VAL A 412 -19.23 10.22 -39.95
C VAL A 412 -20.31 11.22 -39.57
N ILE A 413 -21.35 10.75 -38.89
CA ILE A 413 -22.31 11.59 -38.18
C ILE A 413 -22.01 11.50 -36.69
N LYS A 414 -21.87 12.62 -36.01
CA LYS A 414 -21.55 12.66 -34.60
C LYS A 414 -22.12 13.89 -33.89
N PRO A 415 -22.49 13.78 -32.61
CA PRO A 415 -22.80 14.93 -31.77
C PRO A 415 -21.62 15.88 -31.64
N LYS A 416 -21.89 17.18 -31.50
CA LYS A 416 -20.87 18.22 -31.40
C LYS A 416 -20.10 18.17 -30.08
N SER A 417 -20.80 17.93 -28.96
CA SER A 417 -20.25 18.11 -27.60
C SER A 417 -20.09 16.83 -26.80
N THR A 418 -20.57 15.68 -27.27
CA THR A 418 -20.51 14.41 -26.54
C THR A 418 -19.12 13.77 -26.51
N ASN A 419 -18.89 12.96 -25.51
CA ASN A 419 -17.67 12.16 -25.33
C ASN A 419 -17.96 10.65 -25.45
N TYR A 420 -16.92 9.82 -25.35
CA TYR A 420 -17.00 8.34 -25.31
C TYR A 420 -17.66 7.64 -26.48
N GLY A 421 -17.81 8.35 -27.63
CA GLY A 421 -18.39 7.75 -28.86
C GLY A 421 -19.91 7.67 -28.88
N LEU A 422 -20.60 8.30 -27.92
CA LEU A 422 -22.06 8.35 -27.88
C LEU A 422 -22.61 9.07 -29.12
N GLY A 423 -23.65 8.48 -29.76
CA GLY A 423 -24.31 9.05 -30.90
C GLY A 423 -23.48 9.10 -32.20
N ILE A 424 -22.32 8.43 -32.27
CA ILE A 424 -21.47 8.40 -33.46
C ILE A 424 -21.85 7.27 -34.38
N THR A 425 -22.12 7.59 -35.67
CA THR A 425 -22.35 6.62 -36.74
C THR A 425 -21.33 6.81 -37.85
N ILE A 426 -20.66 5.71 -38.25
CA ILE A 426 -19.65 5.71 -39.33
C ILE A 426 -20.18 4.98 -40.53
N PHE A 427 -20.18 5.65 -41.66
CA PHE A 427 -20.53 5.09 -42.98
C PHE A 427 -19.28 4.99 -43.86
N LYS A 428 -18.97 3.78 -44.32
CA LYS A 428 -17.71 3.50 -45.05
C LYS A 428 -17.87 3.50 -46.59
N GLY A 429 -19.05 3.86 -47.09
CA GLY A 429 -19.35 3.88 -48.49
C GLY A 429 -20.80 4.27 -48.79
N GLU A 430 -21.36 3.76 -49.91
CA GLU A 430 -22.74 4.04 -50.31
C GLU A 430 -23.73 3.80 -49.16
N THR A 431 -24.55 4.80 -48.86
CA THR A 431 -25.45 4.80 -47.71
C THR A 431 -26.88 5.09 -48.17
N SER A 432 -27.85 4.30 -47.74
CA SER A 432 -29.26 4.57 -48.00
C SER A 432 -29.76 5.80 -47.25
N ILE A 433 -30.79 6.46 -47.79
CA ILE A 433 -31.43 7.60 -47.11
C ILE A 433 -32.00 7.18 -45.74
N THR A 434 -32.46 5.94 -45.62
CA THR A 434 -33.01 5.40 -44.38
C THR A 434 -31.92 5.30 -43.30
N ASP A 435 -30.77 4.74 -43.65
CA ASP A 435 -29.63 4.59 -42.70
C ASP A 435 -29.04 5.95 -42.34
N PHE A 436 -28.95 6.87 -43.34
CA PHE A 436 -28.54 8.25 -43.10
C PHE A 436 -29.44 8.95 -42.08
N ASN A 437 -30.76 8.85 -42.26
CA ASN A 437 -31.73 9.44 -41.33
C ASN A 437 -31.70 8.78 -39.96
N ALA A 438 -31.44 7.48 -39.87
CA ALA A 438 -31.26 6.79 -38.60
C ALA A 438 -29.99 7.29 -37.85
N GLY A 439 -28.87 7.46 -38.55
CA GLY A 439 -27.67 8.06 -38.00
C GLY A 439 -27.88 9.50 -37.50
N LEU A 440 -28.64 10.32 -38.26
CA LEU A 440 -29.01 11.66 -37.78
C LEU A 440 -29.86 11.61 -36.52
N ALA A 441 -30.86 10.73 -36.46
CA ALA A 441 -31.71 10.58 -35.28
C ALA A 441 -30.91 10.16 -34.03
N MET A 442 -29.94 9.25 -34.18
CA MET A 442 -29.06 8.86 -33.11
C MET A 442 -28.19 10.01 -32.58
N ALA A 443 -27.63 10.82 -33.50
CA ALA A 443 -26.78 11.93 -33.10
C ALA A 443 -27.57 13.08 -32.44
N PHE A 444 -28.75 13.43 -32.98
CA PHE A 444 -29.64 14.44 -32.40
C PHE A 444 -30.34 14.01 -31.12
N ALA A 445 -30.35 12.71 -30.80
CA ALA A 445 -30.82 12.23 -29.50
C ALA A 445 -29.81 12.56 -28.36
N GLU A 446 -28.54 12.79 -28.70
CA GLU A 446 -27.47 13.04 -27.76
C GLU A 446 -27.05 14.51 -27.64
N ASP A 447 -27.36 15.35 -28.70
CA ASP A 447 -26.93 16.76 -28.72
C ASP A 447 -27.86 17.57 -29.66
N ASP A 448 -28.07 18.83 -29.33
CA ASP A 448 -28.84 19.76 -30.16
C ASP A 448 -28.14 20.16 -31.48
N GLU A 449 -26.84 19.97 -31.56
CA GLU A 449 -26.03 20.22 -32.75
C GLU A 449 -25.19 18.99 -33.11
N ILE A 450 -25.19 18.63 -34.37
CA ILE A 450 -24.44 17.50 -34.92
C ILE A 450 -23.44 17.95 -35.98
N ILE A 451 -22.43 17.12 -36.21
CA ILE A 451 -21.42 17.28 -37.24
C ILE A 451 -21.55 16.11 -38.23
N ILE A 452 -21.59 16.43 -39.55
CA ILE A 452 -21.41 15.45 -40.62
C ILE A 452 -20.07 15.77 -41.27
N GLU A 453 -19.12 14.84 -41.25
CA GLU A 453 -17.79 15.07 -41.79
C GLU A 453 -17.25 13.86 -42.57
N GLU A 454 -16.22 14.06 -43.39
CA GLU A 454 -15.56 12.98 -44.11
C GLU A 454 -14.97 11.95 -43.12
N PHE A 455 -15.07 10.67 -43.45
CA PHE A 455 -14.36 9.60 -42.77
C PHE A 455 -12.92 9.54 -43.28
N LEU A 456 -11.97 9.71 -42.38
CA LEU A 456 -10.54 9.58 -42.67
C LEU A 456 -10.06 8.16 -42.33
N PRO A 457 -9.77 7.31 -43.32
CA PRO A 457 -9.21 6.00 -43.06
C PRO A 457 -7.74 6.15 -42.60
N GLY A 458 -7.29 5.26 -41.75
CA GLY A 458 -5.91 5.27 -41.30
C GLY A 458 -5.73 4.65 -39.93
N THR A 459 -4.51 4.75 -39.44
CA THR A 459 -4.14 4.32 -38.08
C THR A 459 -4.25 5.51 -37.13
N GLU A 460 -4.94 5.32 -36.04
CA GLU A 460 -5.15 6.37 -35.03
C GLU A 460 -4.06 6.32 -33.98
N TYR A 461 -3.40 7.47 -33.75
CA TYR A 461 -2.42 7.65 -32.69
C TYR A 461 -2.88 8.76 -31.75
N ARG A 462 -2.69 8.55 -30.44
CA ARG A 462 -2.87 9.56 -29.39
C ARG A 462 -1.51 10.04 -28.93
N PHE A 463 -1.24 11.33 -29.11
CA PHE A 463 -0.06 11.99 -28.61
C PHE A 463 -0.33 12.60 -27.23
N PHE A 464 0.47 12.27 -26.25
CA PHE A 464 0.44 12.88 -24.94
C PHE A 464 1.57 13.93 -24.85
N VAL A 465 1.19 15.19 -24.65
CA VAL A 465 2.08 16.34 -24.71
C VAL A 465 2.09 17.05 -23.38
N ILE A 466 3.28 17.29 -22.81
CA ILE A 466 3.50 18.10 -21.61
C ILE A 466 4.62 19.09 -21.92
N ASP A 467 4.47 20.35 -21.53
CA ASP A 467 5.46 21.41 -21.77
C ASP A 467 5.94 21.47 -23.24
N HIS A 468 5.01 21.42 -24.18
CA HIS A 468 5.28 21.42 -25.62
C HIS A 468 6.12 20.23 -26.13
N GLN A 469 6.31 19.19 -25.31
CA GLN A 469 7.05 17.99 -25.68
C GLN A 469 6.13 16.78 -25.71
N VAL A 470 6.26 15.97 -26.75
CA VAL A 470 5.60 14.67 -26.84
C VAL A 470 6.27 13.73 -25.83
N LYS A 471 5.54 13.32 -24.78
CA LYS A 471 6.02 12.41 -23.73
C LYS A 471 5.65 10.96 -24.02
N ALA A 472 4.52 10.72 -24.70
CA ALA A 472 4.10 9.38 -25.10
C ALA A 472 3.28 9.43 -26.38
N VAL A 473 3.32 8.32 -27.14
CA VAL A 473 2.45 8.10 -28.29
C VAL A 473 1.81 6.73 -28.14
N LEU A 474 0.48 6.70 -28.19
CA LEU A 474 -0.33 5.50 -28.06
C LEU A 474 -0.99 5.15 -29.40
N LEU A 475 -0.83 3.91 -29.84
CA LEU A 475 -1.61 3.35 -30.94
C LEU A 475 -3.01 3.01 -30.42
N ARG A 476 -4.05 3.55 -31.06
CA ARG A 476 -5.44 3.24 -30.73
C ARG A 476 -5.97 2.16 -31.68
N ILE A 477 -6.19 0.99 -31.13
CA ILE A 477 -6.83 -0.12 -31.85
C ILE A 477 -8.28 -0.21 -31.35
N PRO A 478 -9.30 -0.15 -32.22
CA PRO A 478 -10.68 -0.40 -31.81
C PRO A 478 -10.80 -1.74 -31.09
N ALA A 479 -11.61 -1.80 -30.05
CA ALA A 479 -11.88 -3.04 -29.36
C ALA A 479 -12.33 -4.10 -30.36
N ASN A 480 -11.64 -5.23 -30.37
CA ASN A 480 -11.92 -6.34 -31.26
C ASN A 480 -11.73 -7.67 -30.52
N VAL A 481 -12.43 -8.68 -31.00
CA VAL A 481 -12.29 -10.06 -30.54
C VAL A 481 -11.95 -10.91 -31.76
N ILE A 482 -10.93 -11.72 -31.63
CA ILE A 482 -10.64 -12.77 -32.63
C ILE A 482 -11.43 -14.00 -32.18
N GLY A 483 -12.42 -14.41 -33.00
CA GLY A 483 -13.21 -15.59 -32.71
C GLY A 483 -12.32 -16.85 -32.68
N ASP A 484 -12.44 -17.64 -31.64
CA ASP A 484 -11.75 -18.92 -31.49
C ASP A 484 -12.57 -20.10 -32.11
N GLY A 485 -13.76 -19.81 -32.63
CA GLY A 485 -14.70 -20.80 -33.19
C GLY A 485 -15.58 -21.50 -32.15
N GLU A 486 -15.39 -21.20 -30.86
CA GLU A 486 -16.15 -21.82 -29.76
C GLU A 486 -17.08 -20.82 -29.05
N ARG A 487 -16.77 -19.52 -29.09
CA ARG A 487 -17.54 -18.45 -28.42
C ARG A 487 -17.87 -17.33 -29.38
N SER A 488 -19.13 -16.90 -29.36
CA SER A 488 -19.65 -15.78 -30.13
C SER A 488 -19.66 -14.48 -29.31
#